data_d496ecc8ec15c0fd983283ae9542aced
#
_entry.id   d496ecc8ec15c0fd983283ae9542aced
#
_cell.length_a   1.000
_cell.length_b   1.000
_cell.length_c   1.000
_cell.angle_alpha   90.00
_cell.angle_beta   90.00
_cell.angle_gamma   90.00
#
_symmetry.space_group_name_H-M   'P 1'
#
loop_
_entity.id
_entity.type
_entity.pdbx_description
1 polymer ?
#
loop_
_entity_poly.entity_id
_entity_poly.type
_entity_poly.pdbx_seq_one_letter_code
_entity_poly.pdbx_strand_id
1 'polypeptide(L)'
;YSFGSEVDVSAYPEYGYKFEMWFGDGVEDPNSSTTKVEILRDKTIFASFTPENHLLTINFESQKGDAGGTGLYEHRSMAPIFAFPKAGFVFSHWDGVGISDPQSPSTTVLVDQNKTISAIFSTNDENYKNLIIVAEPPSSGFTYGSGSYDQEQVVTISAIPADGFFFTEWIGNGVQEPNLETTTVKMIDDRN
;
A
#
# COMPACT_ATOMS: atom_id res chain seq x y z
N TYR A 1 15.51 7.78 -43.11
CA TYR A 1 15.56 6.41 -43.67
C TYR A 1 14.95 6.38 -45.06
N SER A 2 15.41 5.46 -45.89
CA SER A 2 14.87 5.29 -47.24
C SER A 2 13.57 4.49 -47.22
N PHE A 3 12.70 4.75 -48.21
CA PHE A 3 11.47 3.95 -48.40
C PHE A 3 11.82 2.47 -48.56
N GLY A 4 11.12 1.59 -47.83
CA GLY A 4 11.32 0.14 -47.80
C GLY A 4 12.55 -0.34 -47.02
N SER A 5 13.24 0.55 -46.28
CA SER A 5 14.31 0.11 -45.37
C SER A 5 13.78 -0.52 -44.11
N GLU A 6 14.49 -1.51 -43.61
CA GLU A 6 14.30 -2.06 -42.26
C GLU A 6 15.24 -1.37 -41.28
N VAL A 7 14.73 -1.00 -40.13
CA VAL A 7 15.48 -0.32 -39.06
C VAL A 7 15.38 -1.14 -37.78
N ASP A 8 16.52 -1.47 -37.18
CA ASP A 8 16.59 -2.11 -35.89
C ASP A 8 16.16 -1.12 -34.80
N VAL A 9 15.24 -1.52 -33.92
CA VAL A 9 14.79 -0.74 -32.77
C VAL A 9 14.92 -1.57 -31.51
N SER A 10 15.26 -0.92 -30.41
CA SER A 10 15.44 -1.57 -29.11
C SER A 10 14.81 -0.74 -27.99
N ALA A 11 14.14 -1.40 -27.08
CA ALA A 11 13.57 -0.83 -25.88
C ALA A 11 14.29 -1.36 -24.63
N TYR A 12 14.73 -0.46 -23.78
CA TYR A 12 15.46 -0.77 -22.55
C TYR A 12 14.61 -0.28 -21.36
N PRO A 13 14.01 -1.20 -20.58
CA PRO A 13 13.26 -0.82 -19.38
C PRO A 13 14.18 -0.14 -18.36
N GLU A 14 13.65 0.84 -17.65
CA GLU A 14 14.26 1.32 -16.41
C GLU A 14 14.08 0.30 -15.28
N TYR A 15 14.86 0.45 -14.21
CA TYR A 15 14.77 -0.40 -13.03
C TYR A 15 13.33 -0.46 -12.47
N GLY A 16 12.84 -1.66 -12.23
CA GLY A 16 11.48 -1.92 -11.74
C GLY A 16 10.40 -1.97 -12.81
N TYR A 17 10.80 -1.89 -14.08
CA TYR A 17 9.90 -2.07 -15.23
C TYR A 17 10.39 -3.17 -16.15
N LYS A 18 9.47 -3.78 -16.88
CA LYS A 18 9.75 -4.71 -17.98
C LYS A 18 9.12 -4.21 -19.25
N PHE A 19 9.76 -4.52 -20.38
CA PHE A 19 9.17 -4.28 -21.67
C PHE A 19 7.89 -5.11 -21.83
N GLU A 20 6.86 -4.50 -22.37
CA GLU A 20 5.59 -5.15 -22.64
C GLU A 20 5.44 -5.42 -24.13
N MET A 21 5.37 -4.37 -24.93
CA MET A 21 5.26 -4.51 -26.38
C MET A 21 5.51 -3.20 -27.11
N TRP A 22 5.71 -3.31 -28.41
CA TRP A 22 5.70 -2.19 -29.35
C TRP A 22 4.30 -1.96 -29.91
N PHE A 23 3.94 -0.70 -30.05
CA PHE A 23 2.76 -0.25 -30.79
C PHE A 23 3.19 0.55 -32.01
N GLY A 24 2.52 0.33 -33.13
CA GLY A 24 2.73 1.07 -34.39
C GLY A 24 2.77 0.15 -35.59
N ASP A 25 2.69 0.78 -36.76
CA ASP A 25 2.63 0.09 -38.03
C ASP A 25 4.03 -0.32 -38.51
N GLY A 26 4.16 -1.53 -39.04
CA GLY A 26 5.39 -2.06 -39.63
C GLY A 26 6.41 -2.62 -38.65
N VAL A 27 6.04 -2.84 -37.39
CA VAL A 27 6.87 -3.57 -36.42
C VAL A 27 6.79 -5.06 -36.75
N GLU A 28 7.94 -5.72 -36.92
CA GLU A 28 8.05 -7.13 -37.31
C GLU A 28 7.59 -8.06 -36.16
N ASP A 29 8.17 -7.87 -34.97
CA ASP A 29 7.77 -8.59 -33.75
C ASP A 29 7.48 -7.58 -32.65
N PRO A 30 6.20 -7.30 -32.38
CA PRO A 30 5.82 -6.35 -31.35
C PRO A 30 6.11 -6.82 -29.91
N ASN A 31 6.34 -8.13 -29.68
CA ASN A 31 6.59 -8.67 -28.34
C ASN A 31 8.07 -8.81 -28.01
N SER A 32 8.96 -8.59 -28.97
CA SER A 32 10.41 -8.58 -28.74
C SER A 32 10.90 -7.17 -28.41
N SER A 33 11.64 -7.01 -27.31
CA SER A 33 12.24 -5.73 -26.94
C SER A 33 13.25 -5.21 -27.99
N THR A 34 13.75 -6.10 -28.85
CA THR A 34 14.58 -5.77 -30.01
C THR A 34 13.94 -6.36 -31.25
N THR A 35 13.58 -5.52 -32.22
CA THR A 35 12.87 -5.91 -33.44
C THR A 35 13.24 -5.00 -34.58
N LYS A 36 12.62 -5.21 -35.73
CA LYS A 36 12.77 -4.38 -36.91
C LYS A 36 11.48 -3.65 -37.22
N VAL A 37 11.65 -2.49 -37.87
CA VAL A 37 10.53 -1.67 -38.36
C VAL A 37 10.76 -1.37 -39.83
N GLU A 38 9.80 -1.72 -40.69
CA GLU A 38 9.80 -1.39 -42.10
C GLU A 38 9.33 0.06 -42.31
N ILE A 39 10.08 0.83 -43.05
CA ILE A 39 9.82 2.26 -43.32
C ILE A 39 9.18 2.45 -44.71
N LEU A 40 7.84 2.42 -44.74
CA LEU A 40 7.07 2.70 -45.96
C LEU A 40 6.52 4.13 -46.05
N ARG A 41 6.58 4.88 -44.93
CA ARG A 41 6.12 6.27 -44.77
C ARG A 41 6.62 6.81 -43.47
N ASP A 42 6.47 8.11 -43.25
CA ASP A 42 6.66 8.70 -41.91
C ASP A 42 5.75 8.01 -40.90
N LYS A 43 6.30 7.57 -39.78
CA LYS A 43 5.58 6.86 -38.73
C LYS A 43 6.15 7.12 -37.35
N THR A 44 5.32 6.88 -36.36
CA THR A 44 5.69 6.84 -34.95
C THR A 44 5.38 5.47 -34.42
N ILE A 45 6.29 4.91 -33.65
CA ILE A 45 6.08 3.69 -32.87
C ILE A 45 6.29 4.00 -31.38
N PHE A 46 5.66 3.23 -30.51
CA PHE A 46 5.74 3.39 -29.07
C PHE A 46 6.17 2.08 -28.44
N ALA A 47 7.10 2.15 -27.48
CA ALA A 47 7.41 1.05 -26.58
C ALA A 47 6.54 1.19 -25.31
N SER A 48 5.86 0.13 -24.92
CA SER A 48 5.13 0.02 -23.66
C SER A 48 5.98 -0.73 -22.64
N PHE A 49 5.89 -0.29 -21.39
CA PHE A 49 6.55 -0.91 -20.26
C PHE A 49 5.55 -1.07 -19.13
N THR A 50 5.62 -2.20 -18.43
CA THR A 50 4.80 -2.48 -17.25
C THR A 50 5.67 -2.53 -15.99
N PRO A 51 5.15 -2.10 -14.83
CA PRO A 51 5.90 -2.24 -13.58
C PRO A 51 6.12 -3.72 -13.24
N GLU A 52 7.26 -4.02 -12.66
CA GLU A 52 7.52 -5.31 -12.04
C GLU A 52 6.85 -5.38 -10.67
N ASN A 53 6.56 -6.61 -10.22
CA ASN A 53 6.06 -6.84 -8.87
C ASN A 53 7.20 -7.15 -7.90
N HIS A 54 7.13 -6.59 -6.71
CA HIS A 54 8.04 -6.84 -5.60
C HIS A 54 7.31 -7.45 -4.41
N LEU A 55 7.98 -8.36 -3.72
CA LEU A 55 7.44 -8.98 -2.52
C LEU A 55 7.68 -8.08 -1.31
N LEU A 56 6.58 -7.72 -0.63
CA LEU A 56 6.60 -7.18 0.71
C LEU A 56 6.34 -8.30 1.71
N THR A 57 7.21 -8.45 2.69
CA THR A 57 7.06 -9.40 3.80
C THR A 57 6.92 -8.62 5.10
N ILE A 58 5.91 -8.97 5.90
CA ILE A 58 5.70 -8.40 7.23
C ILE A 58 6.08 -9.44 8.28
N ASN A 59 7.03 -9.09 9.14
CA ASN A 59 7.43 -9.88 10.30
C ASN A 59 6.83 -9.33 11.58
N PHE A 60 6.46 -10.20 12.50
CA PHE A 60 5.96 -9.84 13.81
C PHE A 60 6.05 -11.00 14.80
N GLU A 61 6.01 -10.70 16.10
CA GLU A 61 5.93 -11.70 17.16
C GLU A 61 4.46 -12.04 17.42
N SER A 62 4.02 -13.22 16.96
CA SER A 62 2.61 -13.64 17.01
C SER A 62 2.05 -13.76 18.42
N GLN A 63 2.88 -13.86 19.47
CA GLN A 63 2.45 -13.84 20.87
C GLN A 63 2.06 -12.43 21.32
N LYS A 64 2.63 -11.39 20.71
CA LYS A 64 2.43 -9.98 21.10
C LYS A 64 1.38 -9.27 20.28
N GLY A 65 1.18 -9.69 19.03
CA GLY A 65 0.24 -9.06 18.10
C GLY A 65 0.11 -9.82 16.80
N ASP A 66 -0.70 -9.28 15.91
CA ASP A 66 -0.81 -9.69 14.51
C ASP A 66 -0.48 -8.51 13.61
N ALA A 67 0.01 -8.78 12.39
CA ALA A 67 0.29 -7.75 11.40
C ALA A 67 0.00 -8.25 9.99
N GLY A 68 -0.39 -7.34 9.11
CA GLY A 68 -0.77 -7.64 7.74
C GLY A 68 -0.18 -6.66 6.73
N GLY A 69 -0.31 -7.03 5.45
CA GLY A 69 0.23 -6.28 4.32
C GLY A 69 1.26 -7.06 3.50
N THR A 70 1.57 -8.30 3.87
CA THR A 70 2.42 -9.18 3.05
C THR A 70 1.75 -9.46 1.70
N GLY A 71 2.48 -9.26 0.61
CA GLY A 71 1.96 -9.48 -0.73
C GLY A 71 2.92 -9.06 -1.84
N LEU A 72 2.46 -9.25 -3.08
CA LEU A 72 3.13 -8.74 -4.28
C LEU A 72 2.50 -7.38 -4.63
N TYR A 73 3.34 -6.38 -4.81
CA TYR A 73 2.95 -5.02 -5.12
C TYR A 73 3.75 -4.51 -6.32
N GLU A 74 3.12 -3.71 -7.15
CA GLU A 74 3.79 -3.10 -8.29
C GLU A 74 4.93 -2.17 -7.85
N HIS A 75 5.95 -2.08 -8.68
CA HIS A 75 7.08 -1.17 -8.45
C HIS A 75 6.59 0.27 -8.18
N ARG A 76 7.09 0.87 -7.09
CA ARG A 76 6.72 2.21 -6.61
C ARG A 76 5.29 2.39 -6.13
N SER A 77 4.54 1.31 -5.91
CA SER A 77 3.24 1.41 -5.24
C SER A 77 3.39 1.64 -3.74
N MET A 78 2.33 2.19 -3.13
CA MET A 78 2.22 2.37 -1.68
C MET A 78 1.37 1.24 -1.12
N ALA A 79 2.02 0.25 -0.51
CA ALA A 79 1.36 -0.91 0.08
C ALA A 79 0.82 -0.59 1.48
N PRO A 80 -0.45 -0.88 1.80
CA PRO A 80 -0.98 -0.72 3.14
C PRO A 80 -0.42 -1.80 4.08
N ILE A 81 -0.05 -1.39 5.30
CA ILE A 81 0.40 -2.28 6.37
C ILE A 81 -0.35 -1.98 7.67
N PHE A 82 -0.63 -3.03 8.44
CA PHE A 82 -1.46 -2.95 9.65
C PHE A 82 -0.86 -3.78 10.77
N ALA A 83 -0.93 -3.26 11.99
CA ALA A 83 -0.51 -3.97 13.19
C ALA A 83 -1.64 -3.96 14.24
N PHE A 84 -1.90 -5.11 14.83
CA PHE A 84 -2.96 -5.34 15.81
C PHE A 84 -2.35 -5.93 17.08
N PRO A 85 -2.15 -5.12 18.15
CA PRO A 85 -1.63 -5.64 19.41
C PRO A 85 -2.61 -6.61 20.06
N LYS A 86 -2.11 -7.66 20.72
CA LYS A 86 -2.89 -8.55 21.59
C LYS A 86 -2.99 -7.99 23.01
N ALA A 87 -3.91 -8.57 23.80
CA ALA A 87 -4.09 -8.16 25.19
C ALA A 87 -2.77 -8.16 25.97
N GLY A 88 -2.48 -7.08 26.69
CA GLY A 88 -1.24 -6.85 27.42
C GLY A 88 -0.09 -6.28 26.60
N PHE A 89 -0.32 -5.98 25.32
CA PHE A 89 0.69 -5.38 24.44
C PHE A 89 0.15 -4.12 23.75
N VAL A 90 1.06 -3.29 23.30
CA VAL A 90 0.80 -2.11 22.47
C VAL A 90 1.69 -2.16 21.23
N PHE A 91 1.23 -1.60 20.12
CA PHE A 91 2.09 -1.35 18.98
C PHE A 91 3.10 -0.26 19.34
N SER A 92 4.36 -0.54 19.12
CA SER A 92 5.45 0.43 19.37
C SER A 92 5.77 1.22 18.11
N HIS A 93 6.16 0.50 17.06
CA HIS A 93 6.52 1.12 15.77
C HIS A 93 6.70 0.04 14.70
N TRP A 94 6.77 0.49 13.46
CA TRP A 94 7.28 -0.29 12.33
C TRP A 94 8.79 -0.09 12.19
N ASP A 95 9.52 -1.18 12.02
CA ASP A 95 10.94 -1.17 11.67
C ASP A 95 11.11 -1.56 10.20
N GLY A 96 11.78 -0.70 9.43
CA GLY A 96 12.02 -0.89 8.00
C GLY A 96 12.14 0.42 7.25
N VAL A 97 12.35 0.32 5.92
CA VAL A 97 12.60 1.48 5.06
C VAL A 97 11.42 1.77 4.14
N GLY A 98 11.11 3.05 3.97
CA GLY A 98 10.07 3.53 3.05
C GLY A 98 8.68 3.57 3.66
N ILE A 99 8.55 3.48 4.97
CA ILE A 99 7.30 3.57 5.71
C ILE A 99 6.91 5.05 5.84
N SER A 100 5.64 5.36 5.53
CA SER A 100 5.14 6.74 5.57
C SER A 100 5.05 7.30 6.97
N ASP A 101 4.54 6.52 7.91
CA ASP A 101 4.48 6.85 9.33
C ASP A 101 4.82 5.59 10.16
N PRO A 102 6.05 5.48 10.65
CA PRO A 102 6.47 4.32 11.44
C PRO A 102 5.78 4.20 12.81
N GLN A 103 5.19 5.28 13.32
CA GLN A 103 4.53 5.28 14.64
C GLN A 103 3.03 4.94 14.54
N SER A 104 2.46 5.00 13.36
CA SER A 104 1.06 4.62 13.15
C SER A 104 0.92 3.11 12.90
N PRO A 105 0.09 2.38 13.66
CA PRO A 105 -0.13 0.95 13.42
C PRO A 105 -0.84 0.67 12.09
N SER A 106 -1.47 1.68 11.48
CA SER A 106 -2.05 1.61 10.14
C SER A 106 -1.40 2.68 9.28
N THR A 107 -0.58 2.27 8.31
CA THR A 107 0.19 3.17 7.45
C THR A 107 0.46 2.53 6.09
N THR A 108 1.30 3.15 5.27
CA THR A 108 1.73 2.60 3.99
C THR A 108 3.24 2.53 3.90
N VAL A 109 3.73 1.65 3.02
CA VAL A 109 5.16 1.53 2.70
C VAL A 109 5.37 1.59 1.19
N LEU A 110 6.37 2.37 0.76
CA LEU A 110 6.78 2.43 -0.64
C LEU A 110 7.48 1.11 -1.03
N VAL A 111 6.94 0.41 -2.03
CA VAL A 111 7.48 -0.85 -2.54
C VAL A 111 8.22 -0.62 -3.85
N ASP A 112 9.51 -0.34 -3.77
CA ASP A 112 10.43 -0.11 -4.90
C ASP A 112 11.40 -1.27 -5.15
N GLN A 113 11.38 -2.28 -4.29
CA GLN A 113 12.13 -3.53 -4.33
C GLN A 113 11.50 -4.54 -3.38
N ASN A 114 11.97 -5.79 -3.36
CA ASN A 114 11.58 -6.73 -2.32
C ASN A 114 11.97 -6.17 -0.94
N LYS A 115 11.01 -6.14 -0.02
CA LYS A 115 11.18 -5.56 1.32
C LYS A 115 10.69 -6.47 2.41
N THR A 116 11.33 -6.34 3.56
CA THR A 116 10.85 -6.91 4.82
C THR A 116 10.69 -5.77 5.82
N ILE A 117 9.51 -5.68 6.42
CA ILE A 117 9.14 -4.72 7.44
C ILE A 117 8.74 -5.50 8.69
N SER A 118 9.09 -5.00 9.87
CA SER A 118 8.73 -5.63 11.14
C SER A 118 7.78 -4.76 11.96
N ALA A 119 6.68 -5.36 12.43
CA ALA A 119 5.83 -4.74 13.44
C ALA A 119 6.42 -5.01 14.83
N ILE A 120 6.72 -3.97 15.58
CA ILE A 120 7.30 -4.06 16.92
C ILE A 120 6.22 -3.75 17.95
N PHE A 121 6.04 -4.69 18.89
CA PHE A 121 5.11 -4.59 20.01
C PHE A 121 5.89 -4.55 21.33
N SER A 122 5.42 -3.73 22.26
CA SER A 122 5.91 -3.67 23.63
C SER A 122 4.81 -4.10 24.62
N THR A 123 5.18 -4.35 25.86
CA THR A 123 4.20 -4.60 26.94
C THR A 123 3.36 -3.34 27.17
N ASN A 124 2.05 -3.54 27.35
CA ASN A 124 1.17 -2.45 27.74
C ASN A 124 1.52 -2.00 29.17
N ASP A 125 1.88 -0.72 29.34
CA ASP A 125 1.84 -0.09 30.65
C ASP A 125 0.37 0.24 30.94
N GLU A 126 -0.15 0.05 32.15
CA GLU A 126 -1.58 0.13 32.52
C GLU A 126 -2.26 1.46 32.10
N ASN A 127 -1.47 2.48 31.76
CA ASN A 127 -1.96 3.79 31.35
C ASN A 127 -2.37 3.90 29.86
N TYR A 128 -2.00 2.93 29.01
CA TYR A 128 -2.33 2.97 27.57
C TYR A 128 -3.55 2.13 27.25
N LYS A 129 -4.36 2.62 26.32
CA LYS A 129 -5.53 1.96 25.75
C LYS A 129 -5.37 1.79 24.25
N ASN A 130 -5.74 0.64 23.70
CA ASN A 130 -5.67 0.36 22.29
C ASN A 130 -6.96 0.75 21.57
N LEU A 131 -6.81 1.40 20.42
CA LEU A 131 -7.88 1.62 19.46
C LEU A 131 -7.57 0.81 18.20
N ILE A 132 -8.47 -0.12 17.85
CA ILE A 132 -8.39 -0.91 16.64
C ILE A 132 -9.54 -0.49 15.73
N ILE A 133 -9.22 -0.14 14.49
CA ILE A 133 -10.20 0.29 13.49
C ILE A 133 -10.02 -0.60 12.25
N VAL A 134 -11.11 -1.18 11.79
CA VAL A 134 -11.12 -2.01 10.59
C VAL A 134 -12.18 -1.51 9.60
N ALA A 135 -11.93 -1.64 8.31
CA ALA A 135 -12.93 -1.42 7.29
C ALA A 135 -13.74 -2.71 7.08
N GLU A 136 -15.06 -2.57 7.01
CA GLU A 136 -15.98 -3.67 6.73
C GLU A 136 -16.89 -3.31 5.56
N PRO A 137 -16.93 -4.09 4.45
CA PRO A 137 -16.16 -5.31 4.23
C PRO A 137 -14.65 -5.03 4.03
N PRO A 138 -13.76 -6.04 4.21
CA PRO A 138 -12.34 -5.88 3.95
C PRO A 138 -12.07 -5.32 2.55
N SER A 139 -11.11 -4.39 2.44
CA SER A 139 -10.75 -3.69 1.18
C SER A 139 -11.79 -2.68 0.68
N SER A 140 -12.85 -2.36 1.45
CA SER A 140 -13.82 -1.31 1.10
C SER A 140 -13.27 0.11 1.27
N GLY A 141 -12.12 0.29 1.91
CA GLY A 141 -11.49 1.58 2.15
C GLY A 141 -10.30 1.49 3.10
N PHE A 142 -9.75 2.65 3.42
CA PHE A 142 -8.68 2.79 4.40
C PHE A 142 -9.20 3.50 5.64
N THR A 143 -8.70 3.09 6.81
CA THR A 143 -9.03 3.72 8.08
C THR A 143 -7.75 4.24 8.76
N TYR A 144 -7.86 5.35 9.46
CA TYR A 144 -6.76 5.99 10.18
C TYR A 144 -7.18 6.22 11.64
N GLY A 145 -6.18 6.18 12.54
CA GLY A 145 -6.39 6.43 13.97
C GLY A 145 -6.27 5.18 14.84
N SER A 146 -6.01 3.97 14.26
CA SER A 146 -5.64 2.82 15.09
C SER A 146 -4.33 3.10 15.82
N GLY A 147 -4.22 2.71 17.10
CA GLY A 147 -3.02 2.96 17.88
C GLY A 147 -3.20 2.70 19.37
N SER A 148 -2.13 2.96 20.11
CA SER A 148 -2.10 2.95 21.56
C SER A 148 -2.05 4.38 22.07
N TYR A 149 -2.97 4.73 22.94
CA TYR A 149 -3.18 6.11 23.39
C TYR A 149 -3.28 6.15 24.91
N ASP A 150 -2.90 7.28 25.50
CA ASP A 150 -3.08 7.50 26.92
C ASP A 150 -4.56 7.40 27.29
N GLN A 151 -4.82 6.88 28.48
CA GLN A 151 -6.18 6.89 29.04
C GLN A 151 -6.72 8.32 29.06
N GLU A 152 -7.99 8.52 28.71
CA GLU A 152 -8.68 9.81 28.57
C GLU A 152 -8.28 10.65 27.32
N GLN A 153 -7.28 10.23 26.51
CA GLN A 153 -6.93 10.91 25.28
C GLN A 153 -8.09 10.95 24.28
N VAL A 154 -8.26 12.07 23.57
CA VAL A 154 -9.20 12.18 22.45
C VAL A 154 -8.42 11.99 21.15
N VAL A 155 -8.84 10.99 20.38
CA VAL A 155 -8.17 10.55 19.16
C VAL A 155 -9.04 10.88 17.95
N THR A 156 -8.48 11.50 16.92
CA THR A 156 -9.16 11.66 15.62
C THR A 156 -9.06 10.37 14.83
N ILE A 157 -10.19 9.92 14.32
CA ILE A 157 -10.29 8.76 13.41
C ILE A 157 -10.83 9.22 12.06
N SER A 158 -10.40 8.58 10.97
CA SER A 158 -10.93 8.87 9.64
C SER A 158 -11.01 7.64 8.75
N ALA A 159 -11.97 7.64 7.83
CA ALA A 159 -12.18 6.64 6.81
C ALA A 159 -12.08 7.26 5.43
N ILE A 160 -11.43 6.57 4.50
CA ILE A 160 -11.35 6.93 3.09
C ILE A 160 -11.88 5.75 2.28
N PRO A 161 -13.10 5.83 1.72
CA PRO A 161 -13.65 4.76 0.90
C PRO A 161 -12.79 4.47 -0.34
N ALA A 162 -12.69 3.20 -0.73
CA ALA A 162 -12.12 2.81 -2.00
C ALA A 162 -13.10 3.06 -3.16
N ASP A 163 -12.60 3.03 -4.40
CA ASP A 163 -13.43 3.21 -5.59
C ASP A 163 -14.62 2.25 -5.60
N GLY A 164 -15.82 2.80 -5.81
CA GLY A 164 -17.07 2.05 -5.81
C GLY A 164 -17.71 1.82 -4.44
N PHE A 165 -17.08 2.30 -3.37
CA PHE A 165 -17.62 2.28 -2.01
C PHE A 165 -17.94 3.69 -1.51
N PHE A 166 -18.75 3.78 -0.48
CA PHE A 166 -19.00 5.01 0.26
C PHE A 166 -19.05 4.70 1.76
N PHE A 167 -18.65 5.69 2.55
CA PHE A 167 -18.71 5.58 3.99
C PHE A 167 -20.19 5.60 4.45
N THR A 168 -20.52 4.72 5.39
CA THR A 168 -21.86 4.67 5.97
C THR A 168 -21.86 5.21 7.39
N GLU A 169 -21.10 4.55 8.27
CA GLU A 169 -21.02 4.95 9.67
C GLU A 169 -19.83 4.25 10.36
N TRP A 170 -19.42 4.78 11.49
CA TRP A 170 -18.57 4.11 12.45
C TRP A 170 -19.43 3.26 13.39
N ILE A 171 -19.05 2.00 13.55
CA ILE A 171 -19.68 1.08 14.52
C ILE A 171 -18.70 0.86 15.65
N GLY A 172 -19.06 1.27 16.86
CA GLY A 172 -18.22 1.12 18.05
C GLY A 172 -18.62 2.06 19.18
N ASN A 173 -18.11 1.78 20.37
CA ASN A 173 -18.41 2.59 21.54
C ASN A 173 -17.54 3.85 21.62
N GLY A 174 -18.12 4.97 22.00
CA GLY A 174 -17.38 6.23 22.29
C GLY A 174 -17.03 7.06 21.10
N VAL A 175 -17.50 6.71 19.90
CA VAL A 175 -17.41 7.57 18.69
C VAL A 175 -18.37 8.76 18.88
N GLN A 176 -17.85 9.99 18.67
CA GLN A 176 -18.64 11.22 18.92
C GLN A 176 -19.67 11.46 17.82
N GLU A 177 -19.26 11.41 16.57
CA GLU A 177 -20.11 11.64 15.40
C GLU A 177 -19.99 10.44 14.45
N PRO A 178 -20.79 9.37 14.65
CA PRO A 178 -20.61 8.12 13.92
C PRO A 178 -20.86 8.20 12.41
N ASN A 179 -21.62 9.17 11.95
CA ASN A 179 -21.96 9.35 10.53
C ASN A 179 -20.97 10.25 9.75
N LEU A 180 -19.93 10.76 10.40
CA LEU A 180 -18.90 11.56 9.73
C LEU A 180 -17.68 10.70 9.42
N GLU A 181 -17.17 10.79 8.20
CA GLU A 181 -15.93 10.10 7.76
C GLU A 181 -14.75 10.41 8.67
N THR A 182 -14.69 11.61 9.23
CA THR A 182 -13.70 12.04 10.23
C THR A 182 -14.41 12.48 11.49
N THR A 183 -14.05 11.85 12.61
CA THR A 183 -14.64 12.13 13.93
C THR A 183 -13.61 11.88 15.05
N THR A 184 -14.04 11.83 16.30
CA THR A 184 -13.16 11.58 17.45
C THR A 184 -13.68 10.46 18.33
N VAL A 185 -12.74 9.80 19.01
CA VAL A 185 -12.98 8.79 20.05
C VAL A 185 -12.22 9.18 21.31
N LYS A 186 -12.88 9.13 22.48
CA LYS A 186 -12.22 9.29 23.77
C LYS A 186 -11.78 7.93 24.30
N MET A 187 -10.52 7.77 24.64
CA MET A 187 -9.91 6.51 25.09
C MET A 187 -10.14 6.29 26.60
N ILE A 188 -11.24 5.62 26.94
CA ILE A 188 -11.55 5.27 28.34
C ILE A 188 -11.13 3.82 28.62
N ASP A 189 -11.39 2.93 27.65
CA ASP A 189 -11.06 1.51 27.67
C ASP A 189 -10.44 1.13 26.31
N ASP A 190 -9.96 -0.12 26.17
CA ASP A 190 -9.61 -0.64 24.84
C ASP A 190 -10.83 -0.62 23.93
N ARG A 191 -10.65 -0.16 22.67
CA ARG A 191 -11.73 0.06 21.71
C ARG A 191 -11.51 -0.75 20.45
N ASN A 192 -12.57 -1.33 19.92
CA ASN A 192 -12.62 -2.02 18.64
C ASN A 192 -13.97 -1.82 17.96
#